data_b7da79a8f8554816b09c8a1c3fb01237
#
_entry.id   b7da79a8f8554816b09c8a1c3fb01237
#
_cell.length_a   1.000
_cell.length_b   1.000
_cell.length_c   1.000
_cell.angle_alpha   90.00
_cell.angle_beta   90.00
_cell.angle_gamma   90.00
#
_symmetry.space_group_name_H-M   'P 1'
#
loop_
_entity.id
_entity.type
_entity.pdbx_description
1 polymer ?
#
loop_
_entity_poly.entity_id
_entity_poly.type
_entity_poly.pdbx_seq_one_letter_code
_entity_poly.pdbx_strand_id
1 'polypeptide(L)'
;LSIELEKSGALFVGDNAQGKTSILEAVCVLMRLSSPRAKRMQPMVKFDSDQGFGIAGEAEERALRVSFSRGKSVMFIDGEELKTQSEYLQSSGLVVWMGNEDVELVKGSGGVRRHYLDFLCSQIDPAYRVALSRYRRVLKARNLLLKDGGNRDQEVNAYGELLIEYGDLLGSVRERVVSDLLPKAAEVQLSISGSGVNEELGMEYVSGCGGDMRTALETTYESERRQRQTLAGPHRDEVKLLINGMAASDYASEGQQRTMALALKLAQGEILRERGERYPIYLLDDVFGELDATRRNALMNHLPEDSQKLITTTNVDWLSDDLGARLEIEKWSRFTVNEGGVSGG
;
A
#
# COMPACT_ATOMS: atom_id res chain seq x y z
N LEU A 1 11.30 -1.42 -22.60
CA LEU A 1 12.33 -1.01 -21.66
C LEU A 1 12.90 -2.26 -20.96
N SER A 2 14.22 -2.38 -20.89
CA SER A 2 14.93 -3.40 -20.12
C SER A 2 16.04 -2.71 -19.33
N ILE A 3 16.09 -2.99 -18.02
CA ILE A 3 17.07 -2.40 -17.10
C ILE A 3 17.57 -3.47 -16.13
N GLU A 4 18.84 -3.39 -15.76
CA GLU A 4 19.43 -4.20 -14.69
C GLU A 4 19.52 -3.35 -13.43
N LEU A 5 19.09 -3.92 -12.32
CA LEU A 5 19.02 -3.22 -11.03
C LEU A 5 19.98 -3.88 -10.05
N GLU A 6 20.86 -3.08 -9.47
CA GLU A 6 21.73 -3.56 -8.39
C GLU A 6 20.90 -4.00 -7.16
N LYS A 7 21.42 -4.98 -6.43
CA LYS A 7 20.76 -5.51 -5.22
C LYS A 7 20.61 -4.46 -4.12
N SER A 8 21.56 -3.52 -4.03
CA SER A 8 21.53 -2.42 -3.06
C SER A 8 20.49 -1.36 -3.42
N GLY A 9 20.32 -1.06 -4.71
CA GLY A 9 19.33 -0.09 -5.14
C GLY A 9 19.57 0.53 -6.52
N ALA A 10 18.66 1.42 -6.90
CA ALA A 10 18.76 2.21 -8.11
C ALA A 10 18.18 3.61 -7.92
N LEU A 11 18.80 4.58 -8.59
CA LEU A 11 18.39 5.98 -8.62
C LEU A 11 17.95 6.36 -10.04
N PHE A 12 16.70 6.79 -10.18
CA PHE A 12 16.10 7.26 -11.42
C PHE A 12 15.96 8.78 -11.39
N VAL A 13 16.74 9.46 -12.20
CA VAL A 13 16.79 10.93 -12.25
C VAL A 13 16.16 11.43 -13.56
N GLY A 14 15.37 12.48 -13.50
CA GLY A 14 14.78 13.11 -14.67
C GLY A 14 13.69 14.12 -14.29
N ASP A 15 13.27 14.94 -15.22
CA ASP A 15 12.21 15.93 -14.99
C ASP A 15 10.85 15.28 -14.65
N ASN A 16 9.91 16.10 -14.22
CA ASN A 16 8.55 15.64 -13.97
C ASN A 16 7.89 15.14 -15.26
N ALA A 17 7.00 14.15 -15.12
CA ALA A 17 6.28 13.53 -16.24
C ALA A 17 7.15 12.73 -17.24
N GLN A 18 8.41 12.42 -16.93
CA GLN A 18 9.27 11.61 -17.80
C GLN A 18 9.06 10.09 -17.67
N GLY A 19 8.20 9.64 -16.78
CA GLY A 19 7.89 8.21 -16.62
C GLY A 19 8.58 7.51 -15.42
N LYS A 20 9.31 8.26 -14.57
CA LYS A 20 9.99 7.72 -13.38
C LYS A 20 9.05 6.91 -12.47
N THR A 21 7.93 7.49 -12.08
CA THR A 21 6.88 6.84 -11.28
C THR A 21 6.36 5.56 -11.92
N SER A 22 6.24 5.53 -13.26
CA SER A 22 5.76 4.35 -13.99
C SER A 22 6.72 3.16 -13.88
N ILE A 23 8.02 3.41 -13.73
CA ILE A 23 9.02 2.36 -13.49
C ILE A 23 8.80 1.74 -12.12
N LEU A 24 8.69 2.54 -11.07
CA LEU A 24 8.40 2.03 -9.72
C LEU A 24 7.04 1.34 -9.66
N GLU A 25 6.03 1.90 -10.33
CA GLU A 25 4.71 1.30 -10.41
C GLU A 25 4.74 -0.07 -11.11
N ALA A 26 5.55 -0.24 -12.15
CA ALA A 26 5.75 -1.53 -12.81
C ALA A 26 6.35 -2.56 -11.85
N VAL A 27 7.36 -2.19 -11.05
CA VAL A 27 7.92 -3.07 -10.01
C VAL A 27 6.85 -3.43 -8.96
N CYS A 28 6.08 -2.45 -8.50
CA CYS A 28 4.99 -2.71 -7.53
C CYS A 28 3.93 -3.67 -8.11
N VAL A 29 3.55 -3.53 -9.38
CA VAL A 29 2.61 -4.43 -10.04
C VAL A 29 3.22 -5.82 -10.25
N LEU A 30 4.49 -5.92 -10.64
CA LEU A 30 5.18 -7.20 -10.76
C LEU A 30 5.21 -7.94 -9.43
N MET A 31 5.47 -7.26 -8.32
CA MET A 31 5.57 -7.88 -6.99
C MET A 31 4.19 -8.12 -6.35
N ARG A 32 3.23 -7.20 -6.51
CA ARG A 32 2.01 -7.20 -5.70
C ARG A 32 0.70 -7.22 -6.49
N LEU A 33 0.75 -7.32 -7.82
CA LEU A 33 -0.43 -7.28 -8.70
C LEU A 33 -1.35 -6.07 -8.41
N SER A 34 -0.78 -5.00 -7.92
CA SER A 34 -1.50 -3.81 -7.47
C SER A 34 -0.66 -2.57 -7.71
N SER A 35 -1.30 -1.48 -8.11
CA SER A 35 -0.69 -0.16 -8.12
C SER A 35 -1.09 0.59 -6.85
N PRO A 36 -0.19 1.33 -6.18
CA PRO A 36 -0.55 2.18 -5.06
C PRO A 36 -1.41 3.37 -5.49
N ARG A 37 -1.32 3.80 -6.75
CA ARG A 37 -2.01 4.97 -7.32
C ARG A 37 -3.30 4.62 -8.04
N ALA A 38 -3.39 3.44 -8.65
CA ALA A 38 -4.52 3.02 -9.45
C ALA A 38 -5.31 1.87 -8.81
N LYS A 39 -6.60 2.06 -8.60
CA LYS A 39 -7.50 1.01 -8.06
C LYS A 39 -7.69 -0.17 -9.01
N ARG A 40 -7.30 -0.04 -10.28
CA ARG A 40 -7.43 -1.05 -11.35
C ARG A 40 -6.23 -0.97 -12.27
N MET A 41 -5.91 -2.05 -12.96
CA MET A 41 -4.80 -2.09 -13.92
C MET A 41 -5.13 -1.42 -15.27
N GLN A 42 -6.39 -1.27 -15.62
CA GLN A 42 -6.79 -0.68 -16.90
C GLN A 42 -6.22 0.73 -17.17
N PRO A 43 -6.19 1.66 -16.18
CA PRO A 43 -5.58 2.99 -16.38
C PRO A 43 -4.06 2.97 -16.62
N MET A 44 -3.39 1.84 -16.35
CA MET A 44 -1.94 1.68 -16.60
C MET A 44 -1.62 1.30 -18.05
N VAL A 45 -2.63 0.91 -18.83
CA VAL A 45 -2.47 0.64 -20.26
C VAL A 45 -2.16 1.95 -20.96
N LYS A 46 -1.16 1.95 -21.84
CA LYS A 46 -0.77 3.14 -22.61
C LYS A 46 -2.00 3.69 -23.35
N PHE A 47 -2.18 4.98 -23.29
CA PHE A 47 -3.22 5.68 -24.02
C PHE A 47 -3.09 5.35 -25.53
N ASP A 48 -4.18 5.09 -26.19
CA ASP A 48 -4.25 4.63 -27.59
C ASP A 48 -3.70 3.21 -27.87
N SER A 49 -3.55 2.37 -26.85
CA SER A 49 -3.19 0.96 -27.03
C SER A 49 -4.30 0.02 -26.55
N ASP A 50 -4.80 -0.80 -27.44
CA ASP A 50 -5.78 -1.88 -27.12
C ASP A 50 -5.09 -3.18 -26.67
N GLN A 51 -3.75 -3.24 -26.69
CA GLN A 51 -3.01 -4.48 -26.50
C GLN A 51 -2.77 -4.84 -25.01
N GLY A 52 -2.85 -3.86 -24.10
CA GLY A 52 -2.48 -4.05 -22.70
C GLY A 52 -1.01 -3.77 -22.42
N PHE A 53 -0.47 -4.39 -21.36
CA PHE A 53 0.95 -4.28 -21.00
C PHE A 53 1.50 -5.62 -20.51
N GLY A 54 2.83 -5.76 -20.53
CA GLY A 54 3.57 -6.87 -19.93
C GLY A 54 4.75 -6.34 -19.12
N ILE A 55 4.95 -6.94 -17.95
CA ILE A 55 6.08 -6.66 -17.07
C ILE A 55 6.74 -7.98 -16.75
N ALA A 56 8.07 -8.05 -16.84
CA ALA A 56 8.85 -9.21 -16.45
C ALA A 56 10.10 -8.75 -15.71
N GLY A 57 10.62 -9.57 -14.82
CA GLY A 57 11.85 -9.31 -14.09
C GLY A 57 12.23 -10.50 -13.23
N GLU A 58 13.44 -10.46 -12.70
CA GLU A 58 13.97 -11.45 -11.76
C GLU A 58 14.02 -10.85 -10.36
N ALA A 59 13.53 -11.57 -9.39
CA ALA A 59 13.59 -11.21 -7.97
C ALA A 59 13.80 -12.46 -7.13
N GLU A 60 14.76 -12.43 -6.19
CA GLU A 60 15.08 -13.57 -5.31
C GLU A 60 15.27 -14.88 -6.09
N GLU A 61 16.02 -14.84 -7.18
CA GLU A 61 16.32 -15.99 -8.05
C GLU A 61 15.10 -16.59 -8.77
N ARG A 62 13.98 -15.87 -8.81
CA ARG A 62 12.78 -16.26 -9.54
C ARG A 62 12.47 -15.32 -10.69
N ALA A 63 12.12 -15.89 -11.81
CA ALA A 63 11.63 -15.15 -12.98
C ALA A 63 10.13 -14.90 -12.85
N LEU A 64 9.77 -13.63 -12.65
CA LEU A 64 8.38 -13.17 -12.51
C LEU A 64 7.91 -12.52 -13.81
N ARG A 65 6.66 -12.79 -14.20
CA ARG A 65 6.03 -12.12 -15.33
C ARG A 65 4.54 -11.89 -15.08
N VAL A 66 4.10 -10.68 -15.37
CA VAL A 66 2.68 -10.28 -15.33
C VAL A 66 2.31 -9.67 -16.67
N SER A 67 1.23 -10.14 -17.26
CA SER A 67 0.64 -9.54 -18.46
C SER A 67 -0.80 -9.14 -18.17
N PHE A 68 -1.20 -7.98 -18.65
CA PHE A 68 -2.58 -7.49 -18.53
C PHE A 68 -3.11 -7.11 -19.91
N SER A 69 -4.22 -7.71 -20.31
CA SER A 69 -4.89 -7.40 -21.56
C SER A 69 -6.38 -7.67 -21.45
N ARG A 70 -7.20 -6.80 -22.03
CA ARG A 70 -8.67 -6.92 -22.09
C ARG A 70 -9.31 -7.21 -20.71
N GLY A 71 -8.79 -6.54 -19.66
CA GLY A 71 -9.33 -6.67 -18.31
C GLY A 71 -8.90 -7.95 -17.55
N LYS A 72 -8.00 -8.77 -18.12
CA LYS A 72 -7.51 -10.00 -17.52
C LYS A 72 -6.00 -9.91 -17.29
N SER A 73 -5.56 -10.44 -16.15
CA SER A 73 -4.14 -10.63 -15.82
C SER A 73 -3.76 -12.08 -15.98
N VAL A 74 -2.58 -12.34 -16.54
CA VAL A 74 -1.94 -13.65 -16.61
C VAL A 74 -0.59 -13.52 -15.92
N MET A 75 -0.25 -14.47 -15.05
CA MET A 75 0.91 -14.43 -14.18
C MET A 75 1.75 -15.68 -14.35
N PHE A 76 3.08 -15.50 -14.38
CA PHE A 76 4.03 -16.60 -14.50
C PHE A 76 5.10 -16.46 -13.42
N ILE A 77 5.55 -17.60 -12.89
CA ILE A 77 6.77 -17.73 -12.08
C ILE A 77 7.60 -18.86 -12.68
N ASP A 78 8.87 -18.58 -12.96
CA ASP A 78 9.82 -19.53 -13.53
C ASP A 78 9.31 -20.19 -14.83
N GLY A 79 8.52 -19.45 -15.61
CA GLY A 79 7.93 -19.89 -16.86
C GLY A 79 6.59 -20.64 -16.71
N GLU A 80 6.18 -20.98 -15.50
CA GLU A 80 4.90 -21.64 -15.23
C GLU A 80 3.77 -20.64 -15.02
N GLU A 81 2.64 -20.85 -15.72
CA GLU A 81 1.44 -20.02 -15.56
C GLU A 81 0.71 -20.36 -14.24
N LEU A 82 0.49 -19.36 -13.39
CA LEU A 82 -0.23 -19.53 -12.14
C LEU A 82 -1.72 -19.26 -12.30
N LYS A 83 -2.54 -20.14 -11.74
CA LYS A 83 -4.00 -20.09 -11.87
C LYS A 83 -4.63 -19.02 -10.99
N THR A 84 -4.02 -18.71 -9.86
CA THR A 84 -4.57 -17.78 -8.89
C THR A 84 -3.58 -16.68 -8.52
N GLN A 85 -4.11 -15.48 -8.27
CA GLN A 85 -3.32 -14.38 -7.74
C GLN A 85 -2.71 -14.72 -6.36
N SER A 86 -3.38 -15.58 -5.59
CA SER A 86 -2.89 -15.99 -4.27
C SER A 86 -1.58 -16.77 -4.36
N GLU A 87 -1.48 -17.73 -5.27
CA GLU A 87 -0.25 -18.50 -5.52
C GLU A 87 0.88 -17.58 -5.95
N TYR A 88 0.63 -16.68 -6.91
CA TYR A 88 1.63 -15.71 -7.36
C TYR A 88 2.15 -14.84 -6.20
N LEU A 89 1.25 -14.26 -5.41
CA LEU A 89 1.58 -13.33 -4.35
C LEU A 89 2.23 -13.98 -3.11
N GLN A 90 2.17 -15.30 -2.98
CA GLN A 90 2.95 -16.03 -1.96
C GLN A 90 4.43 -16.14 -2.32
N SER A 91 4.73 -16.16 -3.61
CA SER A 91 6.09 -16.36 -4.13
C SER A 91 6.74 -15.08 -4.67
N SER A 92 5.96 -14.03 -4.89
CA SER A 92 6.47 -12.71 -5.26
C SER A 92 6.97 -11.93 -4.04
N GLY A 93 7.78 -10.92 -4.26
CA GLY A 93 8.41 -10.12 -3.20
C GLY A 93 7.45 -9.23 -2.40
N LEU A 94 7.94 -8.68 -1.30
CA LEU A 94 7.25 -7.68 -0.46
C LEU A 94 7.64 -6.27 -0.91
N VAL A 95 6.72 -5.32 -0.76
CA VAL A 95 6.93 -3.94 -1.21
C VAL A 95 6.44 -2.94 -0.17
N VAL A 96 7.26 -1.91 0.06
CA VAL A 96 6.84 -0.66 0.70
C VAL A 96 6.90 0.44 -0.35
N TRP A 97 5.75 1.01 -0.66
CA TRP A 97 5.65 2.20 -1.51
C TRP A 97 5.62 3.45 -0.65
N MET A 98 6.43 4.44 -1.00
CA MET A 98 6.41 5.78 -0.42
C MET A 98 6.34 6.81 -1.54
N GLY A 99 5.41 7.75 -1.45
CA GLY A 99 5.23 8.83 -2.40
C GLY A 99 4.62 10.07 -1.76
N ASN A 100 4.59 11.17 -2.49
CA ASN A 100 4.06 12.44 -2.00
C ASN A 100 2.56 12.36 -1.63
N GLU A 101 1.83 11.43 -2.26
CA GLU A 101 0.43 11.17 -1.95
C GLU A 101 0.20 10.52 -0.59
N ASP A 102 1.22 9.99 0.08
CA ASP A 102 1.08 9.33 1.38
C ASP A 102 0.58 10.26 2.50
N VAL A 103 0.71 11.56 2.34
CA VAL A 103 0.09 12.54 3.23
C VAL A 103 -1.43 12.37 3.30
N GLU A 104 -2.06 11.80 2.26
CA GLU A 104 -3.48 11.45 2.25
C GLU A 104 -3.85 10.34 3.26
N LEU A 105 -2.89 9.59 3.78
CA LEU A 105 -3.13 8.68 4.91
C LEU A 105 -3.59 9.46 6.14
N VAL A 106 -3.03 10.65 6.34
CA VAL A 106 -3.33 11.49 7.51
C VAL A 106 -4.54 12.38 7.26
N LYS A 107 -4.55 13.17 6.19
CA LYS A 107 -5.63 14.15 5.92
C LYS A 107 -6.79 13.61 5.10
N GLY A 108 -6.60 12.51 4.39
CA GLY A 108 -7.59 11.94 3.48
C GLY A 108 -8.72 11.17 4.18
N SER A 109 -9.60 10.61 3.37
CA SER A 109 -10.75 9.86 3.86
C SER A 109 -10.36 8.51 4.46
N GLY A 110 -11.24 7.92 5.29
CA GLY A 110 -11.09 6.55 5.81
C GLY A 110 -10.92 5.49 4.70
N GLY A 111 -11.37 5.79 3.49
CA GLY A 111 -11.16 4.92 2.32
C GLY A 111 -9.68 4.77 1.95
N VAL A 112 -8.88 5.81 2.11
CA VAL A 112 -7.41 5.77 1.88
C VAL A 112 -6.76 4.90 2.94
N ARG A 113 -7.09 5.10 4.21
CA ARG A 113 -6.54 4.32 5.34
C ARG A 113 -6.94 2.85 5.28
N ARG A 114 -8.20 2.54 4.91
CA ARG A 114 -8.61 1.14 4.65
C ARG A 114 -7.82 0.50 3.51
N HIS A 115 -7.58 1.24 2.44
CA HIS A 115 -6.77 0.72 1.33
C HIS A 115 -5.33 0.43 1.74
N TYR A 116 -4.73 1.30 2.53
CA TYR A 116 -3.40 1.11 3.12
C TYR A 116 -3.36 -0.16 4.00
N LEU A 117 -4.32 -0.32 4.92
CA LEU A 117 -4.41 -1.52 5.74
C LEU A 117 -4.63 -2.79 4.89
N ASP A 118 -5.51 -2.74 3.90
CA ASP A 118 -5.74 -3.87 3.00
C ASP A 118 -4.47 -4.28 2.26
N PHE A 119 -3.68 -3.29 1.81
CA PHE A 119 -2.41 -3.54 1.15
C PHE A 119 -1.39 -4.18 2.10
N LEU A 120 -1.25 -3.68 3.31
CA LEU A 120 -0.35 -4.22 4.33
C LEU A 120 -0.80 -5.62 4.78
N CYS A 121 -2.05 -5.77 5.24
CA CYS A 121 -2.59 -7.05 5.72
C CYS A 121 -2.53 -8.15 4.66
N SER A 122 -2.75 -7.80 3.39
CA SER A 122 -2.66 -8.76 2.27
C SER A 122 -1.23 -9.23 1.98
N GLN A 123 -0.21 -8.50 2.42
CA GLN A 123 1.19 -8.92 2.28
C GLN A 123 1.61 -9.89 3.38
N ILE A 124 1.09 -9.71 4.58
CA ILE A 124 1.44 -10.53 5.76
C ILE A 124 0.56 -11.77 5.93
N ASP A 125 -0.67 -11.76 5.45
CA ASP A 125 -1.63 -12.83 5.68
C ASP A 125 -2.33 -13.25 4.38
N PRO A 126 -1.98 -14.42 3.81
CA PRO A 126 -2.64 -14.97 2.62
C PRO A 126 -4.14 -15.22 2.84
N ALA A 127 -4.58 -15.61 4.06
CA ALA A 127 -5.98 -15.83 4.38
C ALA A 127 -6.77 -14.52 4.35
N TYR A 128 -6.17 -13.43 4.87
CA TYR A 128 -6.75 -12.09 4.78
C TYR A 128 -7.04 -11.69 3.32
N ARG A 129 -6.07 -11.89 2.44
CA ARG A 129 -6.21 -11.55 1.01
C ARG A 129 -7.36 -12.30 0.34
N VAL A 130 -7.49 -13.60 0.62
CA VAL A 130 -8.59 -14.43 0.11
C VAL A 130 -9.92 -13.94 0.66
N ALA A 131 -10.00 -13.71 1.97
CA ALA A 131 -11.20 -13.21 2.63
C ALA A 131 -11.60 -11.82 2.10
N LEU A 132 -10.65 -10.90 1.89
CA LEU A 132 -10.91 -9.58 1.33
C LEU A 132 -11.53 -9.64 -0.08
N SER A 133 -11.00 -10.51 -0.93
CA SER A 133 -11.54 -10.72 -2.28
C SER A 133 -12.96 -11.26 -2.24
N ARG A 134 -13.22 -12.26 -1.39
CA ARG A 134 -14.54 -12.85 -1.20
C ARG A 134 -15.51 -11.86 -0.58
N TYR A 135 -15.11 -11.18 0.48
CA TYR A 135 -15.90 -10.14 1.15
C TYR A 135 -16.37 -9.06 0.17
N ARG A 136 -15.47 -8.51 -0.65
CA ARG A 136 -15.80 -7.48 -1.65
C ARG A 136 -16.82 -7.98 -2.69
N ARG A 137 -16.70 -9.24 -3.09
CA ARG A 137 -17.63 -9.87 -4.04
C ARG A 137 -19.01 -10.07 -3.42
N VAL A 138 -19.06 -10.60 -2.21
CA VAL A 138 -20.29 -10.82 -1.43
C VAL A 138 -20.99 -9.49 -1.13
N LEU A 139 -20.23 -8.47 -0.68
CA LEU A 139 -20.76 -7.14 -0.42
C LEU A 139 -21.41 -6.51 -1.66
N LYS A 140 -20.74 -6.64 -2.81
CA LYS A 140 -21.31 -6.16 -4.09
C LYS A 140 -22.60 -6.88 -4.45
N ALA A 141 -22.66 -8.20 -4.29
CA ALA A 141 -23.86 -9.00 -4.58
C ALA A 141 -25.01 -8.62 -3.64
N ARG A 142 -24.73 -8.55 -2.30
CA ARG A 142 -25.73 -8.15 -1.30
C ARG A 142 -26.28 -6.74 -1.58
N ASN A 143 -25.41 -5.79 -1.92
CA ASN A 143 -25.83 -4.44 -2.25
C ASN A 143 -26.68 -4.36 -3.55
N LEU A 144 -26.47 -5.26 -4.51
CA LEU A 144 -27.34 -5.37 -5.67
C LEU A 144 -28.75 -5.84 -5.29
N LEU A 145 -28.85 -6.84 -4.40
CA LEU A 145 -30.15 -7.31 -3.89
C LEU A 145 -30.89 -6.22 -3.12
N LEU A 146 -30.19 -5.49 -2.24
CA LEU A 146 -30.77 -4.37 -1.49
C LEU A 146 -31.26 -3.24 -2.44
N LYS A 147 -30.59 -3.02 -3.57
CA LYS A 147 -31.00 -2.03 -4.58
C LYS A 147 -32.23 -2.44 -5.38
N ASP A 148 -32.35 -3.73 -5.66
CA ASP A 148 -33.49 -4.30 -6.40
C ASP A 148 -34.82 -4.12 -5.63
N GLY A 149 -34.76 -4.10 -4.30
CA GLY A 149 -35.89 -3.72 -3.43
C GLY A 149 -37.06 -4.73 -3.41
N GLY A 150 -36.91 -5.90 -4.03
CA GLY A 150 -37.89 -6.99 -4.00
C GLY A 150 -37.91 -7.72 -2.64
N ASN A 151 -38.86 -8.66 -2.47
CA ASN A 151 -38.94 -9.53 -1.29
C ASN A 151 -37.89 -10.63 -1.37
N ARG A 152 -36.59 -10.26 -1.18
CA ARG A 152 -35.43 -11.15 -1.29
C ARG A 152 -34.67 -11.27 0.03
N ASP A 153 -35.40 -11.18 1.15
CA ASP A 153 -34.81 -11.14 2.49
C ASP A 153 -33.98 -12.40 2.78
N GLN A 154 -34.42 -13.57 2.33
CA GLN A 154 -33.65 -14.82 2.51
C GLN A 154 -32.28 -14.75 1.80
N GLU A 155 -32.22 -14.20 0.58
CA GLU A 155 -30.98 -14.08 -0.16
C GLU A 155 -30.06 -13.01 0.48
N VAL A 156 -30.62 -11.87 0.88
CA VAL A 156 -29.89 -10.80 1.57
C VAL A 156 -29.28 -11.34 2.87
N ASN A 157 -30.03 -12.15 3.63
CA ASN A 157 -29.54 -12.78 4.87
C ASN A 157 -28.48 -13.84 4.59
N ALA A 158 -28.64 -14.67 3.54
CA ALA A 158 -27.62 -15.67 3.17
C ALA A 158 -26.28 -15.00 2.80
N TYR A 159 -26.31 -13.88 2.07
CA TYR A 159 -25.11 -13.08 1.85
C TYR A 159 -24.61 -12.39 3.12
N GLY A 160 -25.49 -12.08 4.07
CA GLY A 160 -25.14 -11.58 5.40
C GLY A 160 -24.24 -12.55 6.16
N GLU A 161 -24.59 -13.84 6.18
CA GLU A 161 -23.76 -14.88 6.83
C GLU A 161 -22.35 -14.96 6.24
N LEU A 162 -22.23 -14.89 4.91
CA LEU A 162 -20.92 -14.86 4.26
C LEU A 162 -20.14 -13.57 4.56
N LEU A 163 -20.81 -12.43 4.73
CA LEU A 163 -20.17 -11.20 5.15
C LEU A 163 -19.64 -11.30 6.57
N ILE A 164 -20.35 -11.97 7.48
CA ILE A 164 -19.92 -12.21 8.86
C ILE A 164 -18.65 -13.06 8.85
N GLU A 165 -18.66 -14.21 8.16
CA GLU A 165 -17.53 -15.12 8.08
C GLU A 165 -16.23 -14.41 7.64
N TYR A 166 -16.31 -13.68 6.51
CA TYR A 166 -15.11 -13.00 6.00
C TYR A 166 -14.82 -11.69 6.75
N GLY A 167 -15.84 -11.00 7.23
CA GLY A 167 -15.73 -9.74 7.93
C GLY A 167 -15.01 -9.84 9.26
N ASP A 168 -15.33 -10.86 10.06
CA ASP A 168 -14.70 -11.12 11.36
C ASP A 168 -13.20 -11.37 11.21
N LEU A 169 -12.81 -12.16 10.18
CA LEU A 169 -11.39 -12.35 9.87
C LEU A 169 -10.71 -11.04 9.49
N LEU A 170 -11.34 -10.23 8.62
CA LEU A 170 -10.76 -8.95 8.21
C LEU A 170 -10.60 -7.99 9.39
N GLY A 171 -11.62 -7.86 10.24
CA GLY A 171 -11.60 -7.00 11.42
C GLY A 171 -10.51 -7.40 12.40
N SER A 172 -10.44 -8.69 12.76
CA SER A 172 -9.46 -9.21 13.72
C SER A 172 -8.01 -9.03 13.25
N VAL A 173 -7.74 -9.24 11.95
CA VAL A 173 -6.39 -9.02 11.39
C VAL A 173 -6.03 -7.54 11.38
N ARG A 174 -6.95 -6.65 10.98
CA ARG A 174 -6.71 -5.21 10.96
C ARG A 174 -6.43 -4.65 12.35
N GLU A 175 -7.23 -5.03 13.35
CA GLU A 175 -7.06 -4.59 14.74
C GLU A 175 -5.66 -4.99 15.26
N ARG A 176 -5.26 -6.24 15.05
CA ARG A 176 -3.93 -6.73 15.42
C ARG A 176 -2.81 -5.96 14.69
N VAL A 177 -2.96 -5.73 13.38
CA VAL A 177 -1.95 -4.99 12.59
C VAL A 177 -1.84 -3.54 13.04
N VAL A 178 -2.95 -2.87 13.37
CA VAL A 178 -2.91 -1.50 13.91
C VAL A 178 -2.22 -1.48 15.29
N SER A 179 -2.50 -2.47 16.14
CA SER A 179 -1.82 -2.63 17.44
C SER A 179 -0.31 -2.84 17.31
N ASP A 180 0.14 -3.60 16.32
CA ASP A 180 1.57 -3.83 16.05
C ASP A 180 2.24 -2.62 15.39
N LEU A 181 1.49 -1.89 14.55
CA LEU A 181 1.99 -0.74 13.79
C LEU A 181 2.24 0.49 14.66
N LEU A 182 1.34 0.75 15.62
CA LEU A 182 1.39 1.95 16.45
C LEU A 182 2.73 2.15 17.17
N PRO A 183 3.26 1.18 17.97
CA PRO A 183 4.50 1.41 18.72
C PRO A 183 5.69 1.68 17.79
N LYS A 184 5.78 0.98 16.65
CA LYS A 184 6.84 1.18 15.66
C LYS A 184 6.73 2.55 14.97
N ALA A 185 5.53 2.93 14.56
CA ALA A 185 5.29 4.22 13.94
C ALA A 185 5.54 5.38 14.91
N ALA A 186 5.19 5.23 16.19
CA ALA A 186 5.45 6.23 17.21
C ALA A 186 6.96 6.41 17.48
N GLU A 187 7.73 5.33 17.53
CA GLU A 187 9.19 5.39 17.65
C GLU A 187 9.83 6.11 16.47
N VAL A 188 9.46 5.74 15.26
CA VAL A 188 9.94 6.40 14.04
C VAL A 188 9.54 7.88 14.01
N GLN A 189 8.29 8.21 14.38
CA GLN A 189 7.81 9.59 14.46
C GLN A 189 8.70 10.43 15.37
N LEU A 190 8.97 9.96 16.59
CA LEU A 190 9.82 10.65 17.56
C LEU A 190 11.25 10.86 17.02
N SER A 191 11.81 9.85 16.35
CA SER A 191 13.13 9.94 15.74
C SER A 191 13.22 11.00 14.64
N ILE A 192 12.17 11.11 13.80
CA ILE A 192 12.11 12.07 12.70
C ILE A 192 11.84 13.50 13.21
N SER A 193 10.97 13.65 14.21
CA SER A 193 10.60 14.97 14.76
C SER A 193 11.76 15.63 15.51
N GLY A 194 12.73 14.85 16.01
CA GLY A 194 13.91 15.35 16.70
C GLY A 194 13.70 15.56 18.20
N SER A 195 14.82 15.73 18.92
CA SER A 195 14.81 15.93 20.38
C SER A 195 14.21 17.28 20.75
N GLY A 196 13.22 17.26 21.66
CA GLY A 196 12.55 18.46 22.21
C GLY A 196 11.22 18.83 21.57
N VAL A 197 10.80 18.09 20.55
CA VAL A 197 9.45 18.23 19.96
C VAL A 197 8.55 17.15 20.57
N ASN A 198 7.46 17.57 21.22
CA ASN A 198 6.47 16.63 21.78
C ASN A 198 5.39 16.37 20.74
N GLU A 199 5.66 15.43 19.82
CA GLU A 199 4.74 15.00 18.76
C GLU A 199 4.43 13.51 18.95
N GLU A 200 3.48 13.22 19.82
CA GLU A 200 3.03 11.85 20.08
C GLU A 200 2.05 11.39 18.98
N LEU A 201 2.43 10.38 18.24
CA LEU A 201 1.56 9.71 17.27
C LEU A 201 0.65 8.71 17.97
N GLY A 202 -0.65 8.84 17.78
CA GLY A 202 -1.66 7.88 18.22
C GLY A 202 -2.39 7.25 17.04
N MET A 203 -2.86 6.01 17.23
CA MET A 203 -3.72 5.30 16.28
C MET A 203 -4.84 4.61 17.04
N GLU A 204 -6.07 4.73 16.53
CA GLU A 204 -7.24 4.04 17.07
C GLU A 204 -7.96 3.30 15.94
N TYR A 205 -8.05 1.97 16.04
CA TYR A 205 -8.90 1.19 15.14
C TYR A 205 -10.35 1.24 15.61
N VAL A 206 -11.22 1.69 14.71
CA VAL A 206 -12.67 1.78 14.96
C VAL A 206 -13.37 0.82 14.02
N SER A 207 -13.92 -0.25 14.56
CA SER A 207 -14.68 -1.23 13.80
C SER A 207 -15.95 -0.62 13.21
N GLY A 208 -16.19 -0.87 11.93
CA GLY A 208 -17.42 -0.48 11.23
C GLY A 208 -18.66 -1.29 11.65
N CYS A 209 -18.49 -2.22 12.59
CA CYS A 209 -19.59 -2.97 13.23
C CYS A 209 -19.94 -2.46 14.63
N GLY A 210 -19.06 -1.67 15.27
CA GLY A 210 -19.23 -1.24 16.65
C GLY A 210 -19.23 -2.39 17.67
N GLY A 211 -18.77 -3.58 17.26
CA GLY A 211 -18.78 -4.80 18.07
C GLY A 211 -18.95 -6.04 17.20
N ASP A 212 -19.89 -6.91 17.55
CA ASP A 212 -20.21 -8.13 16.81
C ASP A 212 -20.90 -7.82 15.46
N MET A 213 -20.39 -8.39 14.38
CA MET A 213 -20.87 -8.09 13.03
C MET A 213 -22.30 -8.63 12.78
N ARG A 214 -22.67 -9.75 13.39
CA ARG A 214 -24.03 -10.31 13.28
C ARG A 214 -25.05 -9.34 13.86
N THR A 215 -24.85 -8.93 15.10
CA THR A 215 -25.70 -7.97 15.80
C THR A 215 -25.79 -6.64 15.04
N ALA A 216 -24.68 -6.18 14.47
CA ALA A 216 -24.66 -4.95 13.69
C ALA A 216 -25.52 -5.06 12.41
N LEU A 217 -25.41 -6.17 11.66
CA LEU A 217 -26.24 -6.39 10.47
C LEU A 217 -27.73 -6.53 10.79
N GLU A 218 -28.08 -7.24 11.88
CA GLU A 218 -29.47 -7.36 12.35
C GLU A 218 -30.05 -5.98 12.74
N THR A 219 -29.29 -5.22 13.51
CA THR A 219 -29.73 -3.90 13.98
C THR A 219 -29.88 -2.88 12.84
N THR A 220 -29.02 -2.94 11.83
CA THR A 220 -29.03 -1.99 10.72
C THR A 220 -29.95 -2.41 9.56
N TYR A 221 -30.53 -3.61 9.58
CA TYR A 221 -31.23 -4.22 8.45
C TYR A 221 -32.31 -3.32 7.82
N GLU A 222 -33.22 -2.75 8.63
CA GLU A 222 -34.27 -1.86 8.14
C GLU A 222 -33.70 -0.54 7.53
N SER A 223 -32.59 -0.07 8.08
CA SER A 223 -31.89 1.11 7.55
C SER A 223 -31.17 0.76 6.23
N GLU A 224 -30.59 -0.42 6.13
CA GLU A 224 -29.95 -0.94 4.91
C GLU A 224 -30.96 -1.08 3.76
N ARG A 225 -32.14 -1.58 4.03
CA ARG A 225 -33.23 -1.66 3.03
C ARG A 225 -33.63 -0.28 2.55
N ARG A 226 -33.78 0.70 3.43
CA ARG A 226 -34.13 2.08 3.07
C ARG A 226 -33.01 2.76 2.28
N GLN A 227 -31.75 2.59 2.69
CA GLN A 227 -30.57 3.19 2.04
C GLN A 227 -30.06 2.38 0.86
N ARG A 228 -30.57 1.15 0.65
CA ARG A 228 -30.21 0.22 -0.43
C ARG A 228 -28.72 -0.11 -0.46
N GLN A 229 -28.10 -0.23 0.71
CA GLN A 229 -26.69 -0.57 0.88
C GLN A 229 -26.42 -1.18 2.25
N THR A 230 -25.36 -1.99 2.33
CA THR A 230 -24.85 -2.53 3.60
C THR A 230 -24.22 -1.41 4.43
N LEU A 231 -24.61 -1.29 5.70
CA LEU A 231 -24.20 -0.21 6.60
C LEU A 231 -23.19 -0.63 7.65
N ALA A 232 -23.06 -1.93 7.94
CA ALA A 232 -22.15 -2.47 8.93
C ALA A 232 -21.11 -3.40 8.29
N GLY A 233 -19.87 -3.37 8.77
CA GLY A 233 -18.80 -4.27 8.34
C GLY A 233 -17.48 -3.59 8.02
N PRO A 234 -16.42 -4.38 7.71
CA PRO A 234 -15.06 -3.89 7.47
C PRO A 234 -14.91 -2.82 6.37
N HIS A 235 -15.85 -2.71 5.46
CA HIS A 235 -15.88 -1.63 4.47
C HIS A 235 -16.23 -0.25 5.08
N ARG A 236 -16.60 -0.21 6.37
CA ARG A 236 -16.89 0.98 7.18
C ARG A 236 -15.86 1.23 8.28
N ASP A 237 -14.89 0.34 8.47
CA ASP A 237 -13.83 0.53 9.47
C ASP A 237 -13.13 1.88 9.29
N GLU A 238 -12.61 2.40 10.39
CA GLU A 238 -11.78 3.60 10.39
C GLU A 238 -10.50 3.37 11.21
N VAL A 239 -9.43 4.02 10.79
CA VAL A 239 -8.23 4.18 11.60
C VAL A 239 -8.06 5.67 11.86
N LYS A 240 -8.34 6.09 13.08
CA LYS A 240 -8.10 7.45 13.48
C LYS A 240 -6.61 7.63 13.75
N LEU A 241 -6.02 8.62 13.11
CA LEU A 241 -4.65 9.05 13.38
C LEU A 241 -4.70 10.29 14.26
N LEU A 242 -3.93 10.25 15.33
CA LEU A 242 -3.90 11.29 16.33
C LEU A 242 -2.50 11.89 16.46
N ILE A 243 -2.43 13.17 16.71
CA ILE A 243 -1.23 13.91 17.14
C ILE A 243 -1.51 14.53 18.50
N ASN A 244 -0.74 14.16 19.51
CA ASN A 244 -0.98 14.64 20.90
C ASN A 244 -2.43 14.43 21.36
N GLY A 245 -3.06 13.31 21.01
CA GLY A 245 -4.44 12.96 21.33
C GLY A 245 -5.52 13.67 20.51
N MET A 246 -5.16 14.57 19.58
CA MET A 246 -6.10 15.27 18.69
C MET A 246 -6.11 14.68 17.29
N ALA A 247 -7.22 14.78 16.56
CA ALA A 247 -7.34 14.27 15.18
C ALA A 247 -6.27 14.90 14.27
N ALA A 248 -5.37 14.07 13.74
CA ALA A 248 -4.26 14.59 12.95
C ALA A 248 -4.69 15.23 11.63
N SER A 249 -5.84 14.83 11.05
CA SER A 249 -6.42 15.47 9.87
C SER A 249 -6.70 16.96 10.06
N ASP A 250 -7.05 17.37 11.27
CA ASP A 250 -7.55 18.72 11.58
C ASP A 250 -6.48 19.57 12.29
N TYR A 251 -5.61 18.94 13.08
CA TYR A 251 -4.69 19.65 13.98
C TYR A 251 -3.21 19.50 13.62
N ALA A 252 -2.82 18.51 12.82
CA ALA A 252 -1.43 18.37 12.42
C ALA A 252 -1.06 19.38 11.32
N SER A 253 0.08 20.05 11.46
CA SER A 253 0.68 20.85 10.40
C SER A 253 1.06 19.95 9.20
N GLU A 254 1.23 20.54 8.03
CA GLU A 254 1.62 19.78 6.83
C GLU A 254 2.93 19.00 7.05
N GLY A 255 3.92 19.59 7.72
CA GLY A 255 5.16 18.91 8.08
C GLY A 255 4.94 17.72 9.02
N GLN A 256 4.06 17.84 10.02
CA GLN A 256 3.69 16.75 10.91
C GLN A 256 2.93 15.66 10.17
N GLN A 257 2.00 15.99 9.28
CA GLN A 257 1.29 15.01 8.44
C GLN A 257 2.26 14.20 7.58
N ARG A 258 3.26 14.85 6.97
CA ARG A 258 4.31 14.18 6.20
C ARG A 258 5.16 13.26 7.07
N THR A 259 5.55 13.72 8.26
CA THR A 259 6.33 12.90 9.20
C THR A 259 5.54 11.68 9.65
N MET A 260 4.26 11.84 9.99
CA MET A 260 3.37 10.74 10.36
C MET A 260 3.20 9.71 9.22
N ALA A 261 3.03 10.19 7.98
CA ALA A 261 2.91 9.31 6.82
C ALA A 261 4.19 8.49 6.61
N LEU A 262 5.37 9.13 6.71
CA LEU A 262 6.66 8.44 6.63
C LEU A 262 6.84 7.42 7.75
N ALA A 263 6.48 7.79 9.00
CA ALA A 263 6.56 6.91 10.14
C ALA A 263 5.71 5.65 9.96
N LEU A 264 4.47 5.79 9.47
CA LEU A 264 3.60 4.66 9.17
C LEU A 264 4.19 3.73 8.09
N LYS A 265 4.81 4.29 7.05
CA LYS A 265 5.41 3.51 5.96
C LYS A 265 6.70 2.80 6.37
N LEU A 266 7.52 3.43 7.19
CA LEU A 266 8.73 2.79 7.74
C LEU A 266 8.35 1.67 8.71
N ALA A 267 7.41 1.92 9.61
CA ALA A 267 6.85 0.89 10.50
C ALA A 267 6.22 -0.29 9.73
N GLN A 268 5.53 0.00 8.62
CA GLN A 268 5.05 -1.03 7.69
C GLN A 268 6.20 -1.93 7.22
N GLY A 269 7.33 -1.35 6.83
CA GLY A 269 8.50 -2.11 6.38
C GLY A 269 9.05 -3.04 7.45
N GLU A 270 9.10 -2.59 8.70
CA GLU A 270 9.52 -3.43 9.83
C GLU A 270 8.57 -4.61 10.07
N ILE A 271 7.25 -4.36 10.05
CA ILE A 271 6.25 -5.44 10.19
C ILE A 271 6.39 -6.46 9.07
N LEU A 272 6.57 -6.01 7.82
CA LEU A 272 6.75 -6.90 6.68
C LEU A 272 8.00 -7.76 6.85
N ARG A 273 9.11 -7.18 7.30
CA ARG A 273 10.36 -7.90 7.58
C ARG A 273 10.18 -8.96 8.67
N GLU A 274 9.59 -8.59 9.80
CA GLU A 274 9.41 -9.50 10.94
C GLU A 274 8.51 -10.69 10.62
N ARG A 275 7.47 -10.49 9.79
CA ARG A 275 6.48 -11.52 9.49
C ARG A 275 6.77 -12.28 8.21
N GLY A 276 7.50 -11.68 7.28
CA GLY A 276 7.76 -12.24 5.95
C GLY A 276 9.09 -13.00 5.85
N GLU A 277 9.94 -12.93 6.87
CA GLU A 277 11.33 -13.44 6.85
C GLU A 277 12.15 -12.92 5.65
N ARG A 278 11.68 -11.82 5.03
CA ARG A 278 12.25 -11.20 3.85
C ARG A 278 12.23 -9.68 3.99
N TYR A 279 13.24 -9.04 3.41
CA TYR A 279 13.25 -7.59 3.32
C TYR A 279 12.31 -7.13 2.20
N PRO A 280 11.40 -6.16 2.45
CA PRO A 280 10.62 -5.57 1.38
C PRO A 280 11.51 -4.71 0.47
N ILE A 281 11.15 -4.60 -0.80
CA ILE A 281 11.70 -3.59 -1.71
C ILE A 281 11.06 -2.24 -1.36
N TYR A 282 11.88 -1.21 -1.15
CA TYR A 282 11.40 0.14 -0.92
C TYR A 282 11.34 0.91 -2.24
N LEU A 283 10.16 1.36 -2.60
CA LEU A 283 9.87 2.17 -3.78
C LEU A 283 9.58 3.60 -3.32
N LEU A 284 10.53 4.52 -3.52
CA LEU A 284 10.46 5.91 -3.05
C LEU A 284 10.27 6.85 -4.24
N ASP A 285 9.03 7.31 -4.43
CA ASP A 285 8.63 8.13 -5.57
C ASP A 285 8.67 9.63 -5.20
N ASP A 286 9.76 10.30 -5.61
CA ASP A 286 10.03 11.74 -5.45
C ASP A 286 9.93 12.27 -4.01
N VAL A 287 10.15 11.38 -3.02
CA VAL A 287 9.98 11.71 -1.59
C VAL A 287 11.03 12.71 -1.12
N PHE A 288 12.28 12.60 -1.62
CA PHE A 288 13.40 13.36 -1.10
C PHE A 288 13.38 14.86 -1.47
N GLY A 289 12.74 15.20 -2.58
CA GLY A 289 12.62 16.60 -3.03
C GLY A 289 11.74 17.46 -2.10
N GLU A 290 10.84 16.82 -1.36
CA GLU A 290 9.85 17.49 -0.51
C GLU A 290 10.22 17.50 0.98
N LEU A 291 11.31 16.83 1.37
CA LEU A 291 11.77 16.73 2.74
C LEU A 291 12.90 17.73 3.03
N ASP A 292 12.87 18.34 4.20
CA ASP A 292 14.04 19.05 4.74
C ASP A 292 15.19 18.07 5.07
N ALA A 293 16.38 18.61 5.29
CA ALA A 293 17.57 17.80 5.54
C ALA A 293 17.42 16.85 6.76
N THR A 294 16.76 17.30 7.82
CA THR A 294 16.55 16.52 9.05
C THR A 294 15.69 15.30 8.76
N ARG A 295 14.55 15.50 8.09
CA ARG A 295 13.62 14.42 7.75
C ARG A 295 14.23 13.45 6.72
N ARG A 296 15.00 13.98 5.74
CA ARG A 296 15.74 13.13 4.80
C ARG A 296 16.71 12.19 5.50
N ASN A 297 17.54 12.73 6.38
CA ASN A 297 18.51 11.96 7.14
C ASN A 297 17.82 10.92 8.03
N ALA A 298 16.73 11.29 8.69
CA ALA A 298 15.97 10.38 9.52
C ALA A 298 15.33 9.25 8.68
N LEU A 299 14.70 9.57 7.54
CA LEU A 299 14.16 8.57 6.62
C LEU A 299 15.25 7.55 6.22
N MET A 300 16.42 8.04 5.81
CA MET A 300 17.51 7.17 5.39
C MET A 300 18.06 6.31 6.52
N ASN A 301 18.07 6.82 7.76
CA ASN A 301 18.51 6.05 8.93
C ASN A 301 17.57 4.88 9.28
N HIS A 302 16.29 5.00 8.94
CA HIS A 302 15.29 3.97 9.18
C HIS A 302 15.12 2.98 8.01
N LEU A 303 15.70 3.27 6.83
CA LEU A 303 15.68 2.31 5.74
C LEU A 303 16.71 1.20 6.01
N PRO A 304 16.31 -0.08 6.04
CA PRO A 304 17.24 -1.17 6.31
C PRO A 304 18.34 -1.26 5.24
N GLU A 305 19.58 -1.48 5.66
CA GLU A 305 20.74 -1.59 4.75
C GLU A 305 20.55 -2.73 3.75
N ASP A 306 20.07 -3.88 4.21
CA ASP A 306 19.90 -5.11 3.40
C ASP A 306 18.67 -5.07 2.47
N SER A 307 17.88 -4.01 2.47
CA SER A 307 16.73 -3.87 1.56
C SER A 307 17.11 -3.19 0.26
N GLN A 308 16.58 -3.65 -0.86
CA GLN A 308 16.69 -2.94 -2.13
C GLN A 308 15.85 -1.65 -2.10
N LYS A 309 16.44 -0.55 -2.56
CA LYS A 309 15.80 0.78 -2.60
C LYS A 309 15.77 1.30 -4.04
N LEU A 310 14.57 1.54 -4.56
CA LEU A 310 14.39 2.15 -5.88
C LEU A 310 13.84 3.55 -5.67
N ILE A 311 14.63 4.56 -6.03
CA ILE A 311 14.36 5.96 -5.75
C ILE A 311 14.17 6.72 -7.05
N THR A 312 13.10 7.48 -7.16
CA THR A 312 12.95 8.48 -8.22
C THR A 312 13.18 9.88 -7.66
N THR A 313 13.77 10.76 -8.45
CA THR A 313 13.98 12.16 -8.08
C THR A 313 14.09 13.04 -9.32
N THR A 314 13.84 14.34 -9.14
CA THR A 314 14.06 15.33 -10.19
C THR A 314 15.51 15.79 -10.25
N ASN A 315 16.21 15.82 -9.12
CA ASN A 315 17.62 16.16 -9.02
C ASN A 315 18.30 15.39 -7.88
N VAL A 316 19.60 15.48 -7.80
CA VAL A 316 20.42 14.82 -6.76
C VAL A 316 21.02 15.80 -5.74
N ASP A 317 20.59 17.05 -5.73
CA ASP A 317 21.15 18.09 -4.85
C ASP A 317 20.90 17.81 -3.36
N TRP A 318 19.91 16.97 -3.07
CA TRP A 318 19.61 16.51 -1.71
C TRP A 318 20.62 15.48 -1.19
N LEU A 319 21.42 14.89 -2.07
CA LEU A 319 22.39 13.87 -1.76
C LEU A 319 23.69 14.54 -1.29
N SER A 320 23.81 14.75 0.03
CA SER A 320 25.09 15.18 0.61
C SER A 320 26.13 14.04 0.57
N ASP A 321 27.40 14.40 0.61
CA ASP A 321 28.51 13.44 0.60
C ASP A 321 28.37 12.40 1.75
N ASP A 322 28.00 12.85 2.95
CA ASP A 322 27.75 11.98 4.10
C ASP A 322 26.60 10.99 3.86
N LEU A 323 25.51 11.45 3.26
CA LEU A 323 24.35 10.64 2.95
C LEU A 323 24.67 9.63 1.84
N GLY A 324 25.38 10.07 0.81
CA GLY A 324 25.85 9.24 -0.29
C GLY A 324 26.77 8.12 0.17
N ALA A 325 27.72 8.43 1.05
CA ALA A 325 28.63 7.44 1.62
C ALA A 325 27.90 6.40 2.49
N ARG A 326 26.95 6.82 3.31
CA ARG A 326 26.17 5.93 4.18
C ARG A 326 25.30 4.96 3.42
N LEU A 327 24.70 5.38 2.29
CA LEU A 327 23.87 4.55 1.43
C LEU A 327 24.69 3.69 0.48
N GLU A 328 26.01 3.86 0.46
CA GLU A 328 26.86 3.26 -0.56
C GLU A 328 26.31 3.49 -1.98
N ILE A 329 25.77 4.70 -2.23
CA ILE A 329 25.14 5.07 -3.52
C ILE A 329 26.08 4.82 -4.71
N GLU A 330 27.38 4.78 -4.49
CA GLU A 330 28.36 4.40 -5.48
C GLU A 330 28.14 2.97 -6.04
N LYS A 331 27.49 2.10 -5.25
CA LYS A 331 27.13 0.74 -5.63
C LYS A 331 25.76 0.62 -6.28
N TRP A 332 25.04 1.75 -6.46
CA TRP A 332 23.69 1.74 -7.03
C TRP A 332 23.74 2.00 -8.53
N SER A 333 22.83 1.36 -9.25
CA SER A 333 22.56 1.75 -10.64
C SER A 333 22.04 3.18 -10.71
N ARG A 334 22.53 3.98 -11.67
CA ARG A 334 22.04 5.35 -11.90
C ARG A 334 21.48 5.48 -13.30
N PHE A 335 20.23 5.86 -13.40
CA PHE A 335 19.51 5.99 -14.65
C PHE A 335 19.01 7.42 -14.86
N THR A 336 19.18 7.93 -16.06
CA THR A 336 18.50 9.12 -16.53
C THR A 336 17.23 8.70 -17.27
N VAL A 337 16.09 9.29 -16.88
CA VAL A 337 14.77 9.00 -17.46
C VAL A 337 14.31 10.20 -18.28
N ASN A 338 14.07 9.99 -19.57
CA ASN A 338 13.60 11.01 -20.49
C ASN A 338 12.59 10.42 -21.48
N GLU A 339 11.41 11.02 -21.60
CA GLU A 339 10.31 10.61 -22.50
C GLU A 339 9.98 9.11 -22.47
N GLY A 340 10.02 8.51 -21.27
CA GLY A 340 9.80 7.08 -21.07
C GLY A 340 10.98 6.19 -21.47
N GLY A 341 12.06 6.74 -21.97
CA GLY A 341 13.34 6.07 -22.19
C GLY A 341 14.23 6.13 -20.95
N VAL A 342 15.14 5.16 -20.81
CA VAL A 342 16.09 5.06 -19.70
C VAL A 342 17.49 4.87 -20.28
N SER A 343 18.44 5.68 -19.81
CA SER A 343 19.86 5.59 -20.17
C SER A 343 20.73 5.62 -18.93
N GLY A 344 21.92 5.00 -18.98
CA GLY A 344 22.81 4.79 -17.84
C GLY A 344 22.63 3.39 -17.25
N GLY A 345 23.30 3.11 -16.13
CA GLY A 345 23.27 1.82 -15.41
C GLY A 345 24.53 1.62 -14.61
#